data_f5dd677896d9a4869c1c94e6a1e24c91
#
_entry.id   f5dd677896d9a4869c1c94e6a1e24c91
#
_cell.length_a   1.000
_cell.length_b   1.000
_cell.length_c   1.000
_cell.angle_alpha   90.00
_cell.angle_beta   90.00
_cell.angle_gamma   90.00
#
_symmetry.space_group_name_H-M   'P 1'
#
loop_
_entity.id
_entity.type
_entity.pdbx_description
1 polymer ?
#
loop_
_entity_poly.entity_id
_entity_poly.type
_entity_poly.pdbx_seq_one_letter_code
_entity_poly.pdbx_strand_id
1 'polypeptide(L)'
;MNNIMEFDAGEVFSKKASGKKVKGWIQPTPYTPKVDPHYYFPLWASDVVVWLLALDEPLYVFGPTGCGKTSCVKQIVTKLNYPVYEVTGHSRLEFPEMVGHHTVKDGSMHFEYGPLALAMKHGGIFLLNEIDLLDPSTAAGLNSVLDGYPLSIPENKGELIVPHEMFRFVATANSNGGSDATGLYQGVLRQNIAFMDRFVLVEAGYLPEEVETKVVQAYAPGIPEDLIEKMLRFANAVRKLFVGDAAENIDTQIEVTFSTRSIIRWAMLTAQFEPLSSKGIDVVEYALDRALGFRASGPSYQVLQELRQRIFG
;
A
#
# COMPACT_ATOMS: atom_id res chain seq x y z
N MET A 1 2.80 10.02 31.32
CA MET A 1 1.70 10.92 30.89
C MET A 1 1.04 10.27 29.70
N ASN A 2 -0.28 10.03 29.77
CA ASN A 2 -1.02 9.43 28.63
C ASN A 2 -0.97 10.42 27.46
N ASN A 3 -0.21 10.07 26.42
CA ASN A 3 -0.13 10.85 25.19
C ASN A 3 -1.30 10.53 24.24
N ILE A 4 -2.41 10.03 24.78
CA ILE A 4 -3.62 9.59 24.06
C ILE A 4 -4.77 10.53 24.42
N MET A 5 -5.55 10.92 23.41
CA MET A 5 -6.78 11.70 23.58
C MET A 5 -7.88 11.20 22.64
N GLU A 6 -9.10 11.62 22.90
CA GLU A 6 -10.25 11.35 22.04
C GLU A 6 -10.48 12.52 21.08
N PHE A 7 -10.64 12.19 19.81
CA PHE A 7 -11.00 13.11 18.73
C PHE A 7 -12.44 12.85 18.28
N ASP A 8 -13.11 13.83 17.69
CA ASP A 8 -14.35 13.58 16.95
C ASP A 8 -14.00 12.99 15.58
N ALA A 9 -14.48 11.77 15.34
CA ALA A 9 -14.17 11.05 14.10
C ALA A 9 -14.68 11.80 12.85
N GLY A 10 -15.83 12.45 12.95
CA GLY A 10 -16.37 13.22 11.83
C GLY A 10 -15.54 14.45 11.51
N GLU A 11 -15.03 15.17 12.51
CA GLU A 11 -14.14 16.32 12.30
C GLU A 11 -12.83 15.88 11.64
N VAL A 12 -12.24 14.74 12.09
CA VAL A 12 -10.99 14.21 11.57
C VAL A 12 -11.12 13.72 10.11
N PHE A 13 -12.20 12.99 9.79
CA PHE A 13 -12.29 12.29 8.51
C PHE A 13 -13.22 12.97 7.48
N SER A 14 -14.25 13.71 7.92
CA SER A 14 -15.25 14.31 7.03
C SER A 14 -15.41 15.83 7.16
N LYS A 15 -14.65 16.48 8.05
CA LYS A 15 -14.76 17.92 8.36
C LYS A 15 -16.14 18.34 8.92
N LYS A 16 -16.92 17.38 9.43
CA LYS A 16 -18.23 17.62 10.07
C LYS A 16 -18.30 16.82 11.35
N ALA A 17 -18.59 17.48 12.47
CA ALA A 17 -18.72 16.78 13.74
C ALA A 17 -19.78 15.66 13.65
N SER A 18 -19.42 14.47 14.16
CA SER A 18 -20.30 13.29 14.18
C SER A 18 -20.73 12.87 15.58
N GLY A 19 -20.07 13.39 16.60
CA GLY A 19 -20.22 12.95 17.98
C GLY A 19 -19.58 11.60 18.30
N LYS A 20 -19.10 10.85 17.29
CA LYS A 20 -18.36 9.60 17.49
C LYS A 20 -16.93 9.90 17.91
N LYS A 21 -16.48 9.28 19.00
CA LYS A 21 -15.12 9.45 19.52
C LYS A 21 -14.19 8.38 18.99
N VAL A 22 -12.94 8.78 18.71
CA VAL A 22 -11.86 7.89 18.32
C VAL A 22 -10.59 8.29 19.09
N LYS A 23 -9.89 7.30 19.61
CA LYS A 23 -8.60 7.52 20.29
C LYS A 23 -7.49 7.77 19.27
N GLY A 24 -6.57 8.67 19.60
CA GLY A 24 -5.36 8.94 18.84
C GLY A 24 -4.29 9.56 19.73
N TRP A 25 -3.11 9.78 19.20
CA TRP A 25 -2.03 10.44 19.93
C TRP A 25 -2.15 11.96 19.84
N ILE A 26 -1.84 12.65 20.96
CA ILE A 26 -1.84 14.12 21.04
C ILE A 26 -0.78 14.68 20.08
N GLN A 27 0.38 14.04 19.99
CA GLN A 27 1.49 14.48 19.15
C GLN A 27 2.03 13.33 18.29
N PRO A 28 2.53 13.63 17.10
CA PRO A 28 3.19 12.64 16.26
C PRO A 28 4.50 12.17 16.91
N THR A 29 4.88 10.95 16.62
CA THR A 29 6.17 10.34 16.97
C THR A 29 7.08 10.28 15.74
N PRO A 30 8.36 9.92 15.88
CA PRO A 30 9.24 9.66 14.72
C PRO A 30 8.72 8.57 13.76
N TYR A 31 7.84 7.68 14.26
CA TYR A 31 7.20 6.62 13.48
C TYR A 31 5.86 7.03 12.84
N THR A 32 5.37 8.23 13.14
CA THR A 32 4.13 8.73 12.54
C THR A 32 4.37 9.13 11.08
N PRO A 33 3.63 8.59 10.11
CA PRO A 33 3.80 8.94 8.70
C PRO A 33 3.53 10.43 8.46
N LYS A 34 4.22 11.00 7.47
CA LYS A 34 3.96 12.39 7.05
C LYS A 34 2.63 12.48 6.29
N VAL A 35 1.89 13.55 6.55
CA VAL A 35 0.70 13.89 5.77
C VAL A 35 1.12 14.29 4.35
N ASP A 36 0.49 13.66 3.35
CA ASP A 36 0.59 14.07 1.97
C ASP A 36 -0.55 15.05 1.66
N PRO A 37 -0.28 16.34 1.40
CA PRO A 37 -1.31 17.34 1.15
C PRO A 37 -2.07 17.10 -0.17
N HIS A 38 -1.50 16.32 -1.08
CA HIS A 38 -2.09 15.97 -2.37
C HIS A 38 -2.75 14.60 -2.39
N TYR A 39 -2.89 13.95 -1.22
CA TYR A 39 -3.47 12.63 -1.15
C TYR A 39 -5.00 12.66 -1.29
N TYR A 40 -5.51 11.92 -2.26
CA TYR A 40 -6.94 11.69 -2.46
C TYR A 40 -7.32 10.30 -1.95
N PHE A 41 -8.30 10.24 -1.05
CA PHE A 41 -8.75 8.99 -0.51
C PHE A 41 -9.64 8.25 -1.51
N PRO A 42 -9.35 6.96 -1.80
CA PRO A 42 -10.23 6.11 -2.59
C PRO A 42 -11.54 5.83 -1.84
N LEU A 43 -12.57 5.34 -2.56
CA LEU A 43 -13.87 5.03 -1.95
C LEU A 43 -13.75 4.00 -0.82
N TRP A 44 -12.93 2.96 -1.00
CA TRP A 44 -12.69 1.92 -0.01
C TRP A 44 -11.95 2.41 1.25
N ALA A 45 -11.41 3.63 1.25
CA ALA A 45 -10.84 4.23 2.46
C ALA A 45 -11.85 4.35 3.60
N SER A 46 -13.16 4.48 3.28
CA SER A 46 -14.23 4.47 4.27
C SER A 46 -14.26 3.19 5.09
N ASP A 47 -13.98 2.03 4.48
CA ASP A 47 -14.01 0.74 5.15
C ASP A 47 -12.86 0.62 6.15
N VAL A 48 -11.67 1.14 5.78
CA VAL A 48 -10.53 1.24 6.71
C VAL A 48 -10.83 2.18 7.87
N VAL A 49 -11.53 3.30 7.63
CA VAL A 49 -11.94 4.22 8.70
C VAL A 49 -12.97 3.54 9.61
N VAL A 50 -13.97 2.85 9.06
CA VAL A 50 -14.96 2.10 9.84
C VAL A 50 -14.27 1.03 10.69
N TRP A 51 -13.35 0.27 10.12
CA TRP A 51 -12.55 -0.70 10.85
C TRP A 51 -11.80 -0.04 12.03
N LEU A 52 -11.09 1.06 11.79
CA LEU A 52 -10.32 1.76 12.82
C LEU A 52 -11.19 2.28 13.98
N LEU A 53 -12.44 2.64 13.69
CA LEU A 53 -13.39 3.21 14.66
C LEU A 53 -14.16 2.16 15.47
N ALA A 54 -14.40 0.98 14.90
CA ALA A 54 -15.41 0.06 15.39
C ALA A 54 -14.91 -1.34 15.72
N LEU A 55 -13.72 -1.72 15.19
CA LEU A 55 -13.22 -3.09 15.27
C LEU A 55 -11.81 -3.14 15.86
N ASP A 56 -11.52 -4.21 16.60
CA ASP A 56 -10.21 -4.50 17.16
C ASP A 56 -9.49 -5.64 16.42
N GLU A 57 -10.20 -6.32 15.51
CA GLU A 57 -9.67 -7.42 14.70
C GLU A 57 -8.60 -6.93 13.71
N PRO A 58 -7.67 -7.80 13.31
CA PRO A 58 -6.66 -7.47 12.30
C PRO A 58 -7.30 -7.09 10.95
N LEU A 59 -6.69 -6.15 10.23
CA LEU A 59 -7.13 -5.71 8.91
C LEU A 59 -6.26 -6.31 7.80
N TYR A 60 -6.89 -6.81 6.74
CA TYR A 60 -6.23 -7.28 5.53
C TYR A 60 -6.75 -6.50 4.31
N VAL A 61 -5.89 -5.65 3.74
CA VAL A 61 -6.23 -4.84 2.56
C VAL A 61 -5.60 -5.49 1.33
N PHE A 62 -6.44 -5.99 0.43
CA PHE A 62 -5.96 -6.65 -0.79
C PHE A 62 -6.44 -5.92 -2.04
N GLY A 63 -5.76 -6.15 -3.16
CA GLY A 63 -6.13 -5.55 -4.46
C GLY A 63 -4.93 -5.32 -5.37
N PRO A 64 -5.12 -4.75 -6.56
CA PRO A 64 -4.08 -4.66 -7.57
C PRO A 64 -2.87 -3.87 -7.10
N THR A 65 -1.71 -4.17 -7.71
CA THR A 65 -0.48 -3.47 -7.39
C THR A 65 -0.57 -1.98 -7.68
N GLY A 66 -0.06 -1.15 -6.75
CA GLY A 66 0.00 0.30 -6.92
C GLY A 66 -1.33 1.05 -6.88
N CYS A 67 -2.43 0.43 -6.41
CA CYS A 67 -3.71 1.12 -6.13
C CYS A 67 -3.68 1.93 -4.82
N GLY A 68 -2.57 1.93 -4.08
CA GLY A 68 -2.39 2.79 -2.91
C GLY A 68 -2.75 2.16 -1.57
N LYS A 69 -2.81 0.83 -1.43
CA LYS A 69 -3.14 0.12 -0.18
C LYS A 69 -2.39 0.65 1.04
N THR A 70 -1.07 0.51 1.03
CA THR A 70 -0.18 0.99 2.10
C THR A 70 -0.30 2.49 2.35
N SER A 71 -0.35 3.29 1.27
CA SER A 71 -0.46 4.75 1.38
C SER A 71 -1.79 5.17 2.00
N CYS A 72 -2.89 4.51 1.64
CA CYS A 72 -4.21 4.81 2.19
C CYS A 72 -4.26 4.58 3.70
N VAL A 73 -3.81 3.41 4.16
CA VAL A 73 -3.71 3.11 5.59
C VAL A 73 -2.89 4.19 6.30
N LYS A 74 -1.67 4.48 5.80
CA LYS A 74 -0.80 5.50 6.39
C LYS A 74 -1.44 6.88 6.46
N GLN A 75 -2.12 7.32 5.39
CA GLN A 75 -2.77 8.64 5.34
C GLN A 75 -4.03 8.73 6.23
N ILE A 76 -4.72 7.60 6.48
CA ILE A 76 -5.82 7.54 7.44
C ILE A 76 -5.27 7.68 8.87
N VAL A 77 -4.33 6.83 9.25
CA VAL A 77 -3.88 6.71 10.64
C VAL A 77 -3.04 7.92 11.10
N THR A 78 -2.34 8.59 10.16
CA THR A 78 -1.60 9.80 10.48
C THR A 78 -2.49 10.97 10.92
N LYS A 79 -3.78 11.00 10.52
CA LYS A 79 -4.75 12.01 11.00
C LYS A 79 -5.01 11.92 12.50
N LEU A 80 -4.69 10.79 13.13
CA LEU A 80 -4.79 10.53 14.55
C LEU A 80 -3.41 10.37 15.20
N ASN A 81 -2.35 10.77 14.49
CA ASN A 81 -0.94 10.69 14.92
C ASN A 81 -0.48 9.25 15.29
N TYR A 82 -1.08 8.21 14.73
CA TYR A 82 -0.65 6.83 14.99
C TYR A 82 0.79 6.60 14.52
N PRO A 83 1.66 6.03 15.37
CA PRO A 83 2.92 5.49 14.91
C PRO A 83 2.67 4.25 14.03
N VAL A 84 3.48 4.08 12.99
CA VAL A 84 3.41 2.94 12.08
C VAL A 84 4.76 2.24 12.07
N TYR A 85 4.77 0.98 12.48
CA TYR A 85 5.92 0.09 12.47
C TYR A 85 5.74 -0.86 11.29
N GLU A 86 6.59 -0.71 10.28
CA GLU A 86 6.37 -1.32 8.98
C GLU A 86 7.40 -2.40 8.67
N VAL A 87 6.93 -3.49 8.07
CA VAL A 87 7.75 -4.58 7.53
C VAL A 87 7.18 -4.95 6.15
N THR A 88 8.05 -5.37 5.24
CA THR A 88 7.63 -5.93 3.95
C THR A 88 7.86 -7.43 3.95
N GLY A 89 6.80 -8.18 3.66
CA GLY A 89 6.83 -9.64 3.54
C GLY A 89 7.67 -10.08 2.35
N HIS A 90 8.41 -11.14 2.54
CA HIS A 90 9.14 -11.86 1.51
C HIS A 90 9.40 -13.29 1.99
N SER A 91 9.74 -14.19 1.07
CA SER A 91 9.88 -15.63 1.35
C SER A 91 10.94 -16.01 2.40
N ARG A 92 11.83 -15.09 2.77
CA ARG A 92 12.89 -15.32 3.77
C ARG A 92 12.65 -14.54 5.07
N LEU A 93 11.57 -13.76 5.17
CA LEU A 93 11.25 -13.04 6.40
C LEU A 93 10.87 -14.06 7.48
N GLU A 94 11.56 -14.03 8.59
CA GLU A 94 11.30 -14.90 9.73
C GLU A 94 10.62 -14.15 10.87
N PHE A 95 9.85 -14.88 11.69
CA PHE A 95 9.14 -14.29 12.83
C PHE A 95 10.06 -13.53 13.80
N PRO A 96 11.27 -14.02 14.15
CA PRO A 96 12.20 -13.29 15.01
C PRO A 96 12.60 -11.92 14.47
N GLU A 97 12.67 -11.72 13.16
CA GLU A 97 13.01 -10.40 12.57
C GLU A 97 11.93 -9.34 12.87
N MET A 98 10.68 -9.78 13.00
CA MET A 98 9.58 -8.89 13.38
C MET A 98 9.56 -8.63 14.91
N VAL A 99 10.06 -9.57 15.71
CA VAL A 99 10.04 -9.52 17.17
C VAL A 99 11.26 -8.78 17.73
N GLY A 100 12.46 -9.11 17.24
CA GLY A 100 13.71 -8.50 17.68
C GLY A 100 14.87 -9.49 17.81
N HIS A 101 16.03 -8.97 18.08
CA HIS A 101 17.27 -9.73 18.15
C HIS A 101 18.26 -9.12 19.15
N HIS A 102 19.26 -9.90 19.53
CA HIS A 102 20.34 -9.40 20.37
C HIS A 102 21.37 -8.61 19.55
N THR A 103 21.78 -7.48 20.07
CA THR A 103 22.88 -6.67 19.54
C THR A 103 23.97 -6.47 20.61
N VAL A 104 25.20 -6.23 20.19
CA VAL A 104 26.30 -5.87 21.08
C VAL A 104 26.55 -4.37 20.98
N LYS A 105 26.32 -3.66 22.10
CA LYS A 105 26.63 -2.23 22.23
C LYS A 105 27.54 -2.04 23.45
N ASP A 106 28.65 -1.35 23.26
CA ASP A 106 29.64 -1.07 24.33
C ASP A 106 30.13 -2.32 25.09
N GLY A 107 30.31 -3.44 24.38
CA GLY A 107 30.76 -4.71 24.94
C GLY A 107 29.69 -5.47 25.74
N SER A 108 28.47 -4.98 25.81
CA SER A 108 27.32 -5.62 26.47
C SER A 108 26.25 -6.05 25.47
N MET A 109 25.58 -7.15 25.80
CA MET A 109 24.50 -7.71 24.98
C MET A 109 23.17 -7.02 25.33
N HIS A 110 22.49 -6.48 24.35
CA HIS A 110 21.19 -5.82 24.48
C HIS A 110 20.20 -6.44 23.52
N PHE A 111 18.94 -6.61 23.96
CA PHE A 111 17.86 -7.00 23.06
C PHE A 111 17.29 -5.75 22.36
N GLU A 112 17.26 -5.77 21.04
CA GLU A 112 16.68 -4.72 20.20
C GLU A 112 15.34 -5.20 19.67
N TYR A 113 14.25 -4.50 20.04
CA TYR A 113 12.90 -4.88 19.64
C TYR A 113 12.67 -4.64 18.17
N GLY A 114 12.07 -5.61 17.51
CA GLY A 114 11.59 -5.50 16.13
C GLY A 114 10.27 -4.73 16.03
N PRO A 115 9.83 -4.45 14.79
CA PRO A 115 8.65 -3.62 14.53
C PRO A 115 7.35 -4.13 15.17
N LEU A 116 7.13 -5.44 15.19
CA LEU A 116 5.95 -6.04 15.84
C LEU A 116 5.96 -5.82 17.34
N ALA A 117 7.09 -6.14 17.99
CA ALA A 117 7.23 -5.95 19.43
C ALA A 117 7.11 -4.49 19.85
N LEU A 118 7.66 -3.55 19.06
CA LEU A 118 7.52 -2.11 19.29
C LEU A 118 6.06 -1.66 19.19
N ALA A 119 5.33 -2.10 18.14
CA ALA A 119 3.93 -1.78 17.95
C ALA A 119 3.07 -2.31 19.11
N MET A 120 3.28 -3.56 19.52
CA MET A 120 2.55 -4.18 20.63
C MET A 120 2.85 -3.50 21.97
N LYS A 121 4.10 -3.14 22.22
CA LYS A 121 4.57 -2.58 23.50
C LYS A 121 4.15 -1.12 23.67
N HIS A 122 4.25 -0.30 22.63
CA HIS A 122 4.03 1.15 22.69
C HIS A 122 2.71 1.61 22.09
N GLY A 123 1.98 0.71 21.46
CA GLY A 123 0.79 1.02 20.69
C GLY A 123 1.15 1.57 19.31
N GLY A 124 0.22 1.43 18.38
CA GLY A 124 0.38 1.87 17.00
C GLY A 124 0.01 0.79 16.01
N ILE A 125 0.23 1.08 14.74
CA ILE A 125 -0.04 0.15 13.65
C ILE A 125 1.22 -0.69 13.40
N PHE A 126 1.10 -2.02 13.53
CA PHE A 126 2.04 -2.91 12.87
C PHE A 126 1.54 -3.15 11.44
N LEU A 127 2.29 -2.69 10.45
CA LEU A 127 1.93 -2.76 9.05
C LEU A 127 2.82 -3.76 8.31
N LEU A 128 2.26 -4.92 7.98
CA LEU A 128 2.94 -5.96 7.21
C LEU A 128 2.51 -5.87 5.75
N ASN A 129 3.37 -5.28 4.92
CA ASN A 129 3.13 -5.19 3.48
C ASN A 129 3.46 -6.50 2.79
N GLU A 130 2.73 -6.80 1.70
CA GLU A 130 2.97 -7.98 0.85
C GLU A 130 2.96 -9.29 1.64
N ILE A 131 2.00 -9.43 2.57
CA ILE A 131 1.89 -10.62 3.45
C ILE A 131 1.69 -11.90 2.64
N ASP A 132 1.16 -11.82 1.44
CA ASP A 132 0.96 -12.92 0.51
C ASP A 132 2.28 -13.48 -0.10
N LEU A 133 3.41 -12.79 0.12
CA LEU A 133 4.76 -13.31 -0.17
C LEU A 133 5.41 -14.00 1.03
N LEU A 134 4.74 -14.00 2.20
CA LEU A 134 5.26 -14.58 3.42
C LEU A 134 5.07 -16.09 3.42
N ASP A 135 6.12 -16.82 3.86
CA ASP A 135 6.01 -18.26 4.03
C ASP A 135 4.90 -18.60 5.03
N PRO A 136 4.02 -19.59 4.75
CA PRO A 136 2.94 -19.99 5.64
C PRO A 136 3.38 -20.40 7.04
N SER A 137 4.61 -20.91 7.21
CA SER A 137 5.15 -21.25 8.55
C SER A 137 5.46 -20.01 9.37
N THR A 138 5.97 -18.95 8.74
CA THR A 138 6.19 -17.67 9.40
C THR A 138 4.84 -16.97 9.70
N ALA A 139 3.87 -17.05 8.77
CA ALA A 139 2.52 -16.56 9.00
C ALA A 139 1.85 -17.24 10.21
N ALA A 140 2.05 -18.56 10.39
CA ALA A 140 1.53 -19.28 11.55
C ALA A 140 2.08 -18.76 12.89
N GLY A 141 3.31 -18.23 12.93
CA GLY A 141 3.88 -17.58 14.10
C GLY A 141 3.12 -16.33 14.54
N LEU A 142 2.38 -15.69 13.65
CA LEU A 142 1.57 -14.52 13.95
C LEU A 142 0.21 -14.84 14.59
N ASN A 143 -0.26 -16.10 14.56
CA ASN A 143 -1.61 -16.47 15.00
C ASN A 143 -1.93 -15.97 16.41
N SER A 144 -1.03 -16.16 17.38
CA SER A 144 -1.24 -15.71 18.77
C SER A 144 -1.42 -14.19 18.86
N VAL A 145 -0.66 -13.44 18.09
CA VAL A 145 -0.74 -11.97 18.05
C VAL A 145 -2.06 -11.52 17.40
N LEU A 146 -2.47 -12.19 16.31
CA LEU A 146 -3.73 -11.90 15.61
C LEU A 146 -4.95 -12.22 16.51
N ASP A 147 -4.84 -13.23 17.37
CA ASP A 147 -5.86 -13.60 18.36
C ASP A 147 -5.82 -12.69 19.62
N GLY A 148 -4.95 -11.67 19.64
CA GLY A 148 -4.85 -10.70 20.73
C GLY A 148 -4.07 -11.19 21.97
N TYR A 149 -3.37 -12.34 21.87
CA TYR A 149 -2.57 -12.87 22.99
C TYR A 149 -1.26 -12.11 23.14
N PRO A 150 -0.69 -12.11 24.37
CA PRO A 150 0.63 -11.55 24.62
C PRO A 150 1.73 -12.21 23.79
N LEU A 151 2.69 -11.42 23.34
CA LEU A 151 3.89 -11.87 22.65
C LEU A 151 4.94 -12.30 23.66
N SER A 152 5.33 -13.57 23.62
CA SER A 152 6.44 -14.08 24.42
C SER A 152 7.75 -13.99 23.67
N ILE A 153 8.79 -13.47 24.33
CA ILE A 153 10.15 -13.33 23.79
C ILE A 153 11.11 -14.12 24.67
N PRO A 154 11.26 -15.43 24.41
CA PRO A 154 12.16 -16.29 25.19
C PRO A 154 13.60 -15.77 25.22
N GLU A 155 14.07 -15.24 24.09
CA GLU A 155 15.42 -14.69 23.89
C GLU A 155 15.67 -13.47 24.80
N ASN A 156 14.63 -12.70 25.15
CA ASN A 156 14.75 -11.59 26.10
C ASN A 156 14.29 -11.98 27.50
N LYS A 157 14.95 -13.00 28.06
CA LYS A 157 14.69 -13.49 29.44
C LYS A 157 13.23 -13.90 29.69
N GLY A 158 12.52 -14.33 28.66
CA GLY A 158 11.11 -14.72 28.76
C GLY A 158 10.17 -13.51 28.93
N GLU A 159 10.53 -12.33 28.44
CA GLU A 159 9.65 -11.17 28.46
C GLU A 159 8.31 -11.47 27.79
N LEU A 160 7.24 -11.00 28.43
CA LEU A 160 5.88 -11.11 27.92
C LEU A 160 5.36 -9.71 27.61
N ILE A 161 5.08 -9.41 26.34
CA ILE A 161 4.51 -8.14 25.90
C ILE A 161 3.00 -8.29 25.76
N VAL A 162 2.23 -7.67 26.64
CA VAL A 162 0.78 -7.55 26.52
C VAL A 162 0.47 -6.49 25.47
N PRO A 163 -0.41 -6.75 24.50
CA PRO A 163 -0.76 -5.75 23.49
C PRO A 163 -1.29 -4.47 24.13
N HIS A 164 -0.72 -3.34 23.73
CA HIS A 164 -1.21 -2.02 24.13
C HIS A 164 -2.63 -1.79 23.57
N GLU A 165 -3.51 -1.10 24.29
CA GLU A 165 -4.90 -0.83 23.85
C GLU A 165 -5.01 -0.16 22.47
N MET A 166 -3.97 0.58 22.06
CA MET A 166 -3.88 1.25 20.76
C MET A 166 -3.11 0.42 19.71
N PHE A 167 -2.76 -0.83 20.00
CA PHE A 167 -2.16 -1.71 19.01
C PHE A 167 -3.18 -2.10 17.95
N ARG A 168 -2.78 -2.08 16.69
CA ARG A 168 -3.57 -2.56 15.57
C ARG A 168 -2.65 -3.27 14.58
N PHE A 169 -3.11 -4.40 14.06
CA PHE A 169 -2.42 -5.17 13.03
C PHE A 169 -3.06 -4.88 11.67
N VAL A 170 -2.25 -4.49 10.69
CA VAL A 170 -2.68 -4.29 9.31
C VAL A 170 -1.76 -5.06 8.37
N ALA A 171 -2.35 -5.83 7.47
CA ALA A 171 -1.66 -6.48 6.37
C ALA A 171 -2.09 -5.87 5.03
N THR A 172 -1.15 -5.80 4.07
CA THR A 172 -1.49 -5.50 2.68
C THR A 172 -1.03 -6.63 1.75
N ALA A 173 -1.79 -6.91 0.69
CA ALA A 173 -1.52 -7.99 -0.24
C ALA A 173 -2.00 -7.66 -1.66
N ASN A 174 -1.53 -8.42 -2.64
CA ASN A 174 -2.05 -8.35 -4.01
C ASN A 174 -3.16 -9.40 -4.25
N SER A 175 -3.27 -10.40 -3.36
CA SER A 175 -4.29 -11.45 -3.38
C SER A 175 -5.16 -11.43 -2.12
N ASN A 176 -6.33 -12.05 -2.19
CA ASN A 176 -7.25 -12.25 -1.07
C ASN A 176 -6.88 -13.44 -0.17
N GLY A 177 -5.61 -13.86 -0.18
CA GLY A 177 -5.14 -15.06 0.53
C GLY A 177 -5.26 -16.36 -0.30
N GLY A 178 -5.89 -16.32 -1.46
CA GLY A 178 -5.86 -17.40 -2.46
C GLY A 178 -4.52 -17.46 -3.20
N SER A 179 -4.30 -18.55 -3.94
CA SER A 179 -3.24 -18.57 -4.96
C SER A 179 -3.59 -17.56 -6.05
N ASP A 180 -2.57 -16.93 -6.64
CA ASP A 180 -2.79 -16.11 -7.84
C ASP A 180 -3.30 -16.96 -8.99
N ALA A 181 -4.64 -17.01 -9.16
CA ALA A 181 -5.29 -17.73 -10.23
C ALA A 181 -5.00 -17.10 -11.62
N THR A 182 -4.52 -15.86 -11.65
CA THR A 182 -4.21 -15.13 -12.87
C THR A 182 -2.78 -15.34 -13.34
N GLY A 183 -1.89 -15.83 -12.48
CA GLY A 183 -0.45 -15.96 -12.75
C GLY A 183 0.30 -14.64 -12.92
N LEU A 184 -0.35 -13.51 -12.60
CA LEU A 184 0.19 -12.16 -12.81
C LEU A 184 1.13 -11.71 -11.68
N TYR A 185 0.98 -12.31 -10.50
CA TYR A 185 1.76 -11.96 -9.31
C TYR A 185 2.66 -13.13 -8.91
N GLN A 186 3.89 -13.09 -9.38
CA GLN A 186 4.87 -14.15 -9.05
C GLN A 186 5.21 -14.16 -7.56
N GLY A 187 5.31 -15.36 -6.99
CA GLY A 187 5.70 -15.55 -5.59
C GLY A 187 4.56 -15.43 -4.58
N VAL A 188 3.33 -15.15 -5.01
CA VAL A 188 2.16 -15.18 -4.12
C VAL A 188 1.91 -16.61 -3.63
N LEU A 189 1.88 -16.77 -2.31
CA LEU A 189 1.63 -18.03 -1.64
C LEU A 189 0.20 -18.08 -1.13
N ARG A 190 -0.46 -19.21 -1.32
CA ARG A 190 -1.79 -19.45 -0.76
C ARG A 190 -1.68 -19.49 0.76
N GLN A 191 -2.42 -18.64 1.43
CA GLN A 191 -2.51 -18.59 2.88
C GLN A 191 -3.50 -19.63 3.41
N ASN A 192 -3.28 -20.08 4.65
CA ASN A 192 -4.20 -21.00 5.31
C ASN A 192 -5.55 -20.32 5.58
N ILE A 193 -6.66 -21.04 5.34
CA ILE A 193 -8.02 -20.53 5.57
C ILE A 193 -8.19 -20.06 7.03
N ALA A 194 -7.72 -20.86 8.00
CA ALA A 194 -7.81 -20.50 9.42
C ALA A 194 -6.97 -19.24 9.77
N PHE A 195 -5.86 -18.99 9.06
CA PHE A 195 -5.10 -17.74 9.19
C PHE A 195 -5.91 -16.56 8.65
N MET A 196 -6.54 -16.71 7.49
CA MET A 196 -7.33 -15.66 6.84
C MET A 196 -8.62 -15.32 7.60
N ASP A 197 -9.20 -16.28 8.32
CA ASP A 197 -10.43 -16.10 9.12
C ASP A 197 -10.26 -15.10 10.28
N ARG A 198 -9.01 -14.73 10.61
CA ARG A 198 -8.70 -13.76 11.66
C ARG A 198 -8.76 -12.30 11.21
N PHE A 199 -8.98 -12.06 9.91
CA PHE A 199 -8.90 -10.72 9.34
C PHE A 199 -10.24 -10.17 8.89
N VAL A 200 -10.43 -8.89 9.14
CA VAL A 200 -11.39 -8.09 8.38
C VAL A 200 -10.78 -7.81 7.01
N LEU A 201 -11.50 -8.14 5.94
CA LEU A 201 -11.02 -8.00 4.57
C LEU A 201 -11.54 -6.70 3.95
N VAL A 202 -10.64 -5.93 3.34
CA VAL A 202 -10.99 -4.74 2.54
C VAL A 202 -10.38 -4.88 1.15
N GLU A 203 -11.25 -4.84 0.13
CA GLU A 203 -10.82 -4.85 -1.25
C GLU A 203 -10.48 -3.45 -1.73
N ALA A 204 -9.25 -3.26 -2.17
CA ALA A 204 -8.74 -2.01 -2.70
C ALA A 204 -8.79 -2.02 -4.23
N GLY A 205 -9.27 -0.94 -4.82
CA GLY A 205 -9.26 -0.71 -6.27
C GLY A 205 -8.52 0.57 -6.64
N TYR A 206 -8.35 0.79 -7.94
CA TYR A 206 -7.84 2.06 -8.46
C TYR A 206 -8.85 3.20 -8.22
N LEU A 207 -8.34 4.42 -8.23
CA LEU A 207 -9.18 5.62 -8.16
C LEU A 207 -10.08 5.71 -9.40
N PRO A 208 -11.30 6.27 -9.28
CA PRO A 208 -12.08 6.68 -10.45
C PRO A 208 -11.26 7.67 -11.32
N GLU A 209 -11.42 7.59 -12.65
CA GLU A 209 -10.61 8.34 -13.60
C GLU A 209 -10.60 9.84 -13.32
N GLU A 210 -11.77 10.43 -13.02
CA GLU A 210 -11.89 11.86 -12.65
C GLU A 210 -11.07 12.25 -11.42
N VAL A 211 -10.94 11.33 -10.46
CA VAL A 211 -10.14 11.55 -9.24
C VAL A 211 -8.67 11.33 -9.55
N GLU A 212 -8.35 10.29 -10.33
CA GLU A 212 -6.98 9.98 -10.72
C GLU A 212 -6.38 11.11 -11.58
N THR A 213 -7.19 11.76 -12.45
CA THR A 213 -6.81 12.98 -13.19
C THR A 213 -6.34 14.08 -12.24
N LYS A 214 -7.12 14.37 -11.20
CA LYS A 214 -6.76 15.39 -10.20
C LYS A 214 -5.48 15.03 -9.42
N VAL A 215 -5.30 13.76 -9.12
CA VAL A 215 -4.07 13.28 -8.48
C VAL A 215 -2.88 13.51 -9.39
N VAL A 216 -2.94 13.08 -10.65
CA VAL A 216 -1.84 13.25 -11.60
C VAL A 216 -1.54 14.73 -11.83
N GLN A 217 -2.57 15.57 -11.98
CA GLN A 217 -2.44 17.03 -12.13
C GLN A 217 -1.75 17.67 -10.92
N ALA A 218 -2.04 17.23 -9.71
CA ALA A 218 -1.41 17.77 -8.50
C ALA A 218 0.10 17.50 -8.44
N TYR A 219 0.57 16.34 -8.95
CA TYR A 219 1.99 15.99 -9.00
C TYR A 219 2.70 16.46 -10.28
N ALA A 220 1.97 16.72 -11.37
CA ALA A 220 2.50 17.18 -12.66
C ALA A 220 1.72 18.40 -13.19
N PRO A 221 1.73 19.53 -12.47
CA PRO A 221 0.89 20.71 -12.81
C PRO A 221 1.26 21.36 -14.14
N GLY A 222 2.43 21.04 -14.72
CA GLY A 222 2.86 21.53 -16.03
C GLY A 222 2.30 20.76 -17.23
N ILE A 223 1.56 19.67 -16.99
CA ILE A 223 0.96 18.88 -18.08
C ILE A 223 -0.47 19.34 -18.34
N PRO A 224 -0.87 19.59 -19.63
CA PRO A 224 -2.24 19.90 -19.99
C PRO A 224 -3.22 18.78 -19.58
N GLU A 225 -4.43 19.16 -19.15
CA GLU A 225 -5.44 18.23 -18.65
C GLU A 225 -5.86 17.19 -19.71
N ASP A 226 -6.03 17.63 -20.96
CA ASP A 226 -6.36 16.75 -22.09
C ASP A 226 -5.28 15.68 -22.35
N LEU A 227 -4.01 16.01 -22.10
CA LEU A 227 -2.93 15.04 -22.20
C LEU A 227 -2.96 14.04 -21.03
N ILE A 228 -3.30 14.51 -19.81
CA ILE A 228 -3.48 13.61 -18.66
C ILE A 228 -4.65 12.66 -18.89
N GLU A 229 -5.77 13.13 -19.43
CA GLU A 229 -6.92 12.28 -19.79
C GLU A 229 -6.51 11.19 -20.80
N LYS A 230 -5.75 11.52 -21.83
CA LYS A 230 -5.20 10.52 -22.77
C LYS A 230 -4.27 9.53 -22.09
N MET A 231 -3.40 10.00 -21.18
CA MET A 231 -2.53 9.13 -20.37
C MET A 231 -3.33 8.16 -19.50
N LEU A 232 -4.41 8.62 -18.87
CA LEU A 232 -5.29 7.79 -18.06
C LEU A 232 -6.08 6.80 -18.90
N ARG A 233 -6.63 7.21 -20.03
CA ARG A 233 -7.28 6.32 -21.00
C ARG A 233 -6.32 5.20 -21.43
N PHE A 234 -5.08 5.55 -21.76
CA PHE A 234 -4.03 4.58 -22.08
C PHE A 234 -3.76 3.62 -20.91
N ALA A 235 -3.55 4.16 -19.70
CA ALA A 235 -3.29 3.36 -18.52
C ALA A 235 -4.44 2.40 -18.18
N ASN A 236 -5.68 2.84 -18.32
CA ASN A 236 -6.87 2.02 -18.09
C ASN A 236 -7.01 0.91 -19.15
N ALA A 237 -6.67 1.19 -20.40
CA ALA A 237 -6.62 0.16 -21.44
C ALA A 237 -5.54 -0.89 -21.15
N VAL A 238 -4.35 -0.48 -20.72
CA VAL A 238 -3.27 -1.39 -20.29
C VAL A 238 -3.69 -2.22 -19.08
N ARG A 239 -4.39 -1.64 -18.09
CA ARG A 239 -4.92 -2.37 -16.92
C ARG A 239 -5.90 -3.47 -17.35
N LYS A 240 -6.79 -3.20 -18.32
CA LYS A 240 -7.71 -4.21 -18.89
C LYS A 240 -6.97 -5.34 -19.55
N LEU A 241 -6.02 -5.02 -20.43
CA LEU A 241 -5.20 -6.04 -21.11
C LEU A 241 -4.39 -6.88 -20.13
N PHE A 242 -3.93 -6.30 -19.03
CA PHE A 242 -3.21 -7.01 -17.98
C PHE A 242 -4.07 -8.08 -17.29
N VAL A 243 -5.35 -7.80 -17.02
CA VAL A 243 -6.26 -8.79 -16.44
C VAL A 243 -6.89 -9.73 -17.48
N GLY A 244 -6.56 -9.57 -18.75
CA GLY A 244 -7.04 -10.42 -19.85
C GLY A 244 -8.35 -9.94 -20.47
N ASP A 245 -8.77 -8.72 -20.18
CA ASP A 245 -9.93 -8.08 -20.82
C ASP A 245 -9.49 -7.35 -22.09
N ALA A 246 -10.29 -7.45 -23.16
CA ALA A 246 -10.04 -6.70 -24.39
C ALA A 246 -10.12 -5.18 -24.16
N ALA A 247 -9.21 -4.43 -24.79
CA ALA A 247 -9.18 -2.99 -24.72
C ALA A 247 -8.83 -2.35 -26.05
N GLU A 248 -9.57 -1.31 -26.45
CA GLU A 248 -9.31 -0.55 -27.69
C GLU A 248 -9.17 -1.49 -28.93
N ASN A 249 -9.99 -2.57 -29.01
CA ASN A 249 -9.94 -3.61 -30.04
C ASN A 249 -8.63 -4.42 -30.09
N ILE A 250 -7.93 -4.51 -28.97
CA ILE A 250 -6.80 -5.41 -28.76
C ILE A 250 -7.27 -6.49 -27.78
N ASP A 251 -7.06 -7.74 -28.14
CA ASP A 251 -7.44 -8.93 -27.36
C ASP A 251 -6.18 -9.76 -27.06
N THR A 252 -5.18 -9.11 -26.49
CA THR A 252 -3.90 -9.73 -26.16
C THR A 252 -3.53 -9.39 -24.74
N GLN A 253 -3.47 -10.40 -23.86
CA GLN A 253 -3.00 -10.21 -22.49
C GLN A 253 -1.51 -9.83 -22.48
N ILE A 254 -1.16 -8.90 -21.60
CA ILE A 254 0.20 -8.38 -21.41
C ILE A 254 0.63 -8.55 -19.96
N GLU A 255 1.96 -8.64 -19.72
CA GLU A 255 2.54 -8.88 -18.38
C GLU A 255 2.85 -7.59 -17.60
N VAL A 256 2.59 -6.41 -18.17
CA VAL A 256 2.84 -5.13 -17.52
C VAL A 256 1.54 -4.37 -17.28
N THR A 257 1.48 -3.60 -16.19
CA THR A 257 0.31 -2.78 -15.86
C THR A 257 0.70 -1.41 -15.31
N PHE A 258 -0.22 -0.48 -15.38
CA PHE A 258 -0.09 0.84 -14.78
C PHE A 258 -0.66 0.89 -13.37
N SER A 259 0.19 1.28 -12.44
CA SER A 259 -0.25 1.81 -11.15
C SER A 259 -0.45 3.33 -11.23
N THR A 260 -1.23 3.92 -10.34
CA THR A 260 -1.32 5.39 -10.19
C THR A 260 0.08 6.03 -10.03
N ARG A 261 0.99 5.36 -9.29
CA ARG A 261 2.40 5.79 -9.16
C ARG A 261 3.13 5.82 -10.51
N SER A 262 2.89 4.85 -11.38
CA SER A 262 3.52 4.79 -12.71
C SER A 262 2.97 5.88 -13.63
N ILE A 263 1.68 6.22 -13.53
CA ILE A 263 1.06 7.30 -14.30
C ILE A 263 1.63 8.66 -13.85
N ILE A 264 1.69 8.90 -12.55
CA ILE A 264 2.32 10.11 -11.99
C ILE A 264 3.76 10.24 -12.49
N ARG A 265 4.53 9.15 -12.43
CA ARG A 265 5.91 9.13 -12.94
C ARG A 265 5.96 9.47 -14.44
N TRP A 266 5.06 8.89 -15.24
CA TRP A 266 4.98 9.17 -16.67
C TRP A 266 4.72 10.65 -16.92
N ALA A 267 3.71 11.24 -16.29
CA ALA A 267 3.39 12.65 -16.41
C ALA A 267 4.55 13.55 -15.97
N MET A 268 5.17 13.28 -14.81
CA MET A 268 6.33 14.04 -14.34
C MET A 268 7.52 13.98 -15.32
N LEU A 269 7.81 12.79 -15.86
CA LEU A 269 8.89 12.63 -16.85
C LEU A 269 8.55 13.34 -18.15
N THR A 270 7.29 13.32 -18.60
CA THR A 270 6.86 14.07 -19.79
C THR A 270 7.10 15.57 -19.61
N ALA A 271 6.75 16.14 -18.45
CA ALA A 271 7.04 17.52 -18.12
C ALA A 271 8.54 17.84 -18.08
N GLN A 272 9.35 16.95 -17.50
CA GLN A 272 10.81 17.13 -17.40
C GLN A 272 11.52 17.04 -18.76
N PHE A 273 11.00 16.20 -19.66
CA PHE A 273 11.57 16.01 -20.98
C PHE A 273 11.01 16.95 -22.06
N GLU A 274 10.09 17.83 -21.70
CA GLU A 274 9.50 18.81 -22.64
C GLU A 274 10.56 19.54 -23.50
N PRO A 275 11.72 19.99 -22.98
CA PRO A 275 12.74 20.64 -23.81
C PRO A 275 13.30 19.79 -24.96
N LEU A 276 13.15 18.45 -24.90
CA LEU A 276 13.60 17.54 -25.96
C LEU A 276 12.66 17.58 -27.19
N SER A 277 11.44 18.12 -27.06
CA SER A 277 10.51 18.29 -28.16
C SER A 277 11.09 19.17 -29.28
N SER A 278 11.90 20.17 -28.90
CA SER A 278 12.62 21.04 -29.84
C SER A 278 13.63 20.29 -30.72
N LYS A 279 14.03 19.06 -30.32
CA LYS A 279 14.92 18.15 -31.06
C LYS A 279 14.16 17.12 -31.88
N GLY A 280 12.83 17.24 -32.00
CA GLY A 280 11.97 16.31 -32.72
C GLY A 280 11.70 14.99 -32.00
N ILE A 281 11.92 14.94 -30.68
CA ILE A 281 11.65 13.76 -29.86
C ILE A 281 10.19 13.82 -29.37
N ASP A 282 9.43 12.75 -29.58
CA ASP A 282 8.14 12.56 -28.93
C ASP A 282 8.37 12.33 -27.43
N VAL A 283 8.15 13.38 -26.64
CA VAL A 283 8.43 13.34 -25.19
C VAL A 283 7.46 12.46 -24.42
N VAL A 284 6.25 12.26 -24.93
CA VAL A 284 5.24 11.39 -24.32
C VAL A 284 5.69 9.93 -24.43
N GLU A 285 6.12 9.50 -25.63
CA GLU A 285 6.67 8.16 -25.85
C GLU A 285 7.97 7.96 -25.08
N TYR A 286 8.87 8.93 -25.18
CA TYR A 286 10.16 8.88 -24.50
C TYR A 286 10.02 8.72 -22.98
N ALA A 287 9.05 9.38 -22.37
CA ALA A 287 8.71 9.26 -20.97
C ALA A 287 7.98 7.95 -20.63
N LEU A 288 7.09 7.47 -21.54
CA LEU A 288 6.37 6.21 -21.40
C LEU A 288 7.33 5.02 -21.28
N ASP A 289 8.34 4.98 -22.14
CA ASP A 289 9.34 3.92 -22.12
C ASP A 289 10.04 3.81 -20.76
N ARG A 290 10.36 4.94 -20.15
CA ARG A 290 11.02 5.02 -18.84
C ARG A 290 10.09 4.74 -17.66
N ALA A 291 8.83 5.07 -17.82
CA ALA A 291 7.82 4.80 -16.81
C ALA A 291 7.39 3.32 -16.79
N LEU A 292 7.23 2.71 -17.97
CA LEU A 292 6.70 1.36 -18.14
C LEU A 292 7.38 0.57 -19.27
N GLY A 293 7.55 1.15 -20.47
CA GLY A 293 7.88 0.44 -21.70
C GLY A 293 9.08 -0.50 -21.60
N PHE A 294 10.16 -0.06 -20.97
CA PHE A 294 11.38 -0.87 -20.82
C PHE A 294 11.21 -2.11 -19.91
N ARG A 295 10.08 -2.27 -19.24
CA ARG A 295 9.76 -3.48 -18.46
C ARG A 295 8.94 -4.51 -19.25
N ALA A 296 8.41 -4.10 -20.41
CA ALA A 296 7.59 -4.96 -21.24
C ALA A 296 8.48 -5.92 -22.07
N SER A 297 8.01 -7.15 -22.27
CA SER A 297 8.58 -8.05 -23.27
C SER A 297 8.39 -7.50 -24.69
N GLY A 298 9.11 -8.04 -25.67
CA GLY A 298 8.97 -7.59 -27.05
C GLY A 298 7.51 -7.59 -27.58
N PRO A 299 6.75 -8.69 -27.39
CA PRO A 299 5.33 -8.73 -27.78
C PRO A 299 4.47 -7.68 -27.03
N SER A 300 4.60 -7.58 -25.72
CA SER A 300 3.85 -6.60 -24.94
C SER A 300 4.24 -5.16 -25.27
N TYR A 301 5.50 -4.90 -25.56
CA TYR A 301 5.94 -3.59 -26.01
C TYR A 301 5.29 -3.18 -27.34
N GLN A 302 5.15 -4.12 -28.31
CA GLN A 302 4.44 -3.86 -29.55
C GLN A 302 2.97 -3.50 -29.31
N VAL A 303 2.30 -4.19 -28.38
CA VAL A 303 0.92 -3.88 -27.99
C VAL A 303 0.84 -2.47 -27.37
N LEU A 304 1.80 -2.10 -26.50
CA LEU A 304 1.85 -0.75 -25.93
C LEU A 304 2.02 0.31 -27.03
N GLN A 305 2.85 0.08 -28.02
CA GLN A 305 3.05 1.02 -29.15
C GLN A 305 1.79 1.15 -30.03
N GLU A 306 1.13 0.03 -30.33
CA GLU A 306 -0.14 0.04 -31.05
C GLU A 306 -1.22 0.83 -30.30
N LEU A 307 -1.35 0.58 -29.00
CA LEU A 307 -2.30 1.28 -28.14
C LEU A 307 -1.98 2.80 -28.06
N ARG A 308 -0.68 3.15 -27.94
CA ARG A 308 -0.23 4.53 -27.96
C ARG A 308 -0.67 5.24 -29.25
N GLN A 309 -0.40 4.65 -30.40
CA GLN A 309 -0.76 5.22 -31.69
C GLN A 309 -2.28 5.44 -31.81
N ARG A 310 -3.11 4.56 -31.26
CA ARG A 310 -4.57 4.73 -31.28
C ARG A 310 -5.08 5.86 -30.40
N ILE A 311 -4.40 6.13 -29.28
CA ILE A 311 -4.88 7.10 -28.28
C ILE A 311 -4.26 8.48 -28.47
N PHE A 312 -3.00 8.55 -28.85
CA PHE A 312 -2.29 9.82 -28.99
C PHE A 312 -2.19 10.30 -30.46
N GLY A 313 -2.38 9.39 -31.43
CA GLY A 313 -2.38 9.67 -32.87
C GLY A 313 -1.02 9.40 -33.44
#